data_5aba5374364fa9b19976e8010a9ab969
#
_entry.id   5aba5374364fa9b19976e8010a9ab969
#
_cell.length_a   1.000
_cell.length_b   1.000
_cell.length_c   1.000
_cell.angle_alpha   90.00
_cell.angle_beta   90.00
_cell.angle_gamma   90.00
#
_symmetry.space_group_name_H-M   'P 1'
#
loop_
_entity.id
_entity.type
_entity.pdbx_description
1 polymer ?
#
loop_
_entity_poly.entity_id
_entity_poly.type
_entity_poly.pdbx_seq_one_letter_code
_entity_poly.pdbx_strand_id
1 'polypeptide(L)'
;MEVVYEDNHIIIVNKQSGEIVQGDKTGDRPLSDIVKDYLKDKYAKPGAVFLGVVHRLDRPVSGLVVFARTSKALSRLNKMFAEGEVHKTYWAIVKNTPKESEGTLTHWLVRNEKQNKSYAYTSEKPNAKKAILKYKVIGHSDNYCLLEVQLMTGRHHQIRCQLAAMGCPIKGDLKYGAPRSNPDGSISLMSRRVEFVHPVSKETIIAEAPLPHDPLWQSFKP
;
A
#
# COMPACT_ATOMS: atom_id res chain seq x y z
N MET A 1 -10.73 -10.10 -9.34
CA MET A 1 -9.94 -8.86 -9.45
C MET A 1 -10.89 -7.71 -9.74
N GLU A 2 -10.78 -6.62 -9.02
CA GLU A 2 -11.60 -5.41 -9.18
C GLU A 2 -10.75 -4.31 -9.83
N VAL A 3 -11.22 -3.80 -10.99
CA VAL A 3 -10.59 -2.69 -11.70
C VAL A 3 -11.24 -1.39 -11.24
N VAL A 4 -10.45 -0.45 -10.71
CA VAL A 4 -10.94 0.84 -10.19
C VAL A 4 -10.82 1.95 -11.24
N TYR A 5 -9.76 1.92 -12.04
CA TYR A 5 -9.55 2.83 -13.15
C TYR A 5 -8.81 2.11 -14.29
N GLU A 6 -9.14 2.42 -15.53
CA GLU A 6 -8.45 1.86 -16.68
C GLU A 6 -8.54 2.80 -17.89
N ASP A 7 -7.40 2.98 -18.54
CA ASP A 7 -7.32 3.61 -19.87
C ASP A 7 -6.22 2.93 -20.73
N ASN A 8 -5.82 3.56 -21.83
CA ASN A 8 -4.82 2.98 -22.73
C ASN A 8 -3.39 2.94 -22.13
N HIS A 9 -3.12 3.66 -21.05
CA HIS A 9 -1.78 3.90 -20.52
C HIS A 9 -1.55 3.35 -19.12
N ILE A 10 -2.61 3.31 -18.31
CA ILE A 10 -2.56 2.85 -16.92
C ILE A 10 -3.76 1.97 -16.57
N ILE A 11 -3.60 1.14 -15.55
CA ILE A 11 -4.68 0.43 -14.90
C ILE A 11 -4.45 0.44 -13.39
N ILE A 12 -5.51 0.73 -12.62
CA ILE A 12 -5.51 0.71 -11.17
C ILE A 12 -6.47 -0.38 -10.71
N VAL A 13 -5.99 -1.29 -9.90
CA VAL A 13 -6.78 -2.41 -9.39
C VAL A 13 -6.79 -2.42 -7.87
N ASN A 14 -7.87 -2.93 -7.28
CA ASN A 14 -8.00 -3.16 -5.85
C ASN A 14 -7.47 -4.57 -5.53
N LYS A 15 -6.24 -4.62 -5.01
CA LYS A 15 -5.57 -5.84 -4.56
C LYS A 15 -6.24 -6.35 -3.29
N GLN A 16 -6.52 -7.64 -3.24
CA GLN A 16 -6.96 -8.30 -2.01
C GLN A 16 -5.78 -8.71 -1.13
N SER A 17 -6.04 -8.85 0.18
CA SER A 17 -5.06 -9.45 1.08
C SER A 17 -4.74 -10.89 0.63
N GLY A 18 -3.48 -11.30 0.82
CA GLY A 18 -2.99 -12.63 0.37
C GLY A 18 -2.39 -12.62 -1.04
N GLU A 19 -2.83 -11.73 -1.92
CA GLU A 19 -2.26 -11.59 -3.26
C GLU A 19 -0.87 -10.94 -3.22
N ILE A 20 0.03 -11.38 -4.11
CA ILE A 20 1.32 -10.71 -4.36
C ILE A 20 1.23 -9.87 -5.63
N VAL A 21 1.84 -8.70 -5.63
CA VAL A 21 1.80 -7.79 -6.80
C VAL A 21 2.68 -8.31 -7.94
N GLN A 22 3.85 -8.83 -7.62
CA GLN A 22 4.87 -9.33 -8.53
C GLN A 22 5.36 -10.68 -8.05
N GLY A 23 5.82 -11.53 -8.97
CA GLY A 23 6.35 -12.84 -8.65
C GLY A 23 7.47 -12.80 -7.60
N ASP A 24 7.42 -13.71 -6.66
CA ASP A 24 8.40 -13.91 -5.61
C ASP A 24 8.80 -15.39 -5.49
N LYS A 25 9.59 -15.71 -4.47
CA LYS A 25 10.07 -17.09 -4.22
C LYS A 25 8.99 -18.10 -3.79
N THR A 26 7.77 -17.66 -3.53
CA THR A 26 6.67 -18.54 -3.12
C THR A 26 6.10 -19.32 -4.29
N GLY A 27 6.26 -18.83 -5.52
CA GLY A 27 5.69 -19.44 -6.73
C GLY A 27 4.20 -19.16 -6.92
N ASP A 28 3.59 -18.35 -6.05
CA ASP A 28 2.19 -17.93 -6.21
C ASP A 28 2.04 -17.05 -7.45
N ARG A 29 0.89 -17.17 -8.11
CA ARG A 29 0.58 -16.36 -9.28
C ARG A 29 0.42 -14.89 -8.90
N PRO A 30 1.24 -13.97 -9.45
CA PRO A 30 1.17 -12.56 -9.07
C PRO A 30 -0.01 -11.84 -9.72
N LEU A 31 -0.47 -10.78 -9.06
CA LEU A 31 -1.52 -9.89 -9.56
C LEU A 31 -1.18 -9.30 -10.93
N SER A 32 0.11 -9.02 -11.19
CA SER A 32 0.56 -8.56 -12.50
C SER A 32 0.20 -9.50 -13.64
N ASP A 33 0.27 -10.82 -13.43
CA ASP A 33 -0.09 -11.81 -14.45
C ASP A 33 -1.62 -11.96 -14.60
N ILE A 34 -2.35 -11.83 -13.50
CA ILE A 34 -3.82 -11.79 -13.54
C ILE A 34 -4.31 -10.56 -14.33
N VAL A 35 -3.68 -9.40 -14.13
CA VAL A 35 -4.00 -8.18 -14.89
C VAL A 35 -3.65 -8.32 -16.37
N LYS A 36 -2.51 -8.96 -16.71
CA LYS A 36 -2.16 -9.23 -18.13
C LYS A 36 -3.21 -10.10 -18.82
N ASP A 37 -3.66 -11.15 -18.17
CA ASP A 37 -4.70 -12.03 -18.75
C ASP A 37 -6.02 -11.28 -18.93
N TYR A 38 -6.45 -10.52 -17.92
CA TYR A 38 -7.63 -9.66 -18.04
C TYR A 38 -7.54 -8.72 -19.25
N LEU A 39 -6.39 -8.05 -19.43
CA LEU A 39 -6.18 -7.15 -20.57
C LEU A 39 -6.12 -7.90 -21.91
N LYS A 40 -5.53 -9.09 -21.92
CA LYS A 40 -5.47 -9.95 -23.11
C LYS A 40 -6.86 -10.35 -23.57
N ASP A 41 -7.68 -10.83 -22.64
CA ASP A 41 -9.03 -11.31 -22.94
C ASP A 41 -9.95 -10.15 -23.34
N LYS A 42 -9.96 -9.06 -22.55
CA LYS A 42 -10.81 -7.87 -22.79
C LYS A 42 -10.56 -7.23 -24.14
N TYR A 43 -9.32 -7.18 -24.59
CA TYR A 43 -8.92 -6.51 -25.85
C TYR A 43 -8.57 -7.48 -26.98
N ALA A 44 -8.85 -8.77 -26.81
CA ALA A 44 -8.57 -9.84 -27.78
C ALA A 44 -7.14 -9.75 -28.36
N LYS A 45 -6.15 -9.50 -27.50
CA LYS A 45 -4.75 -9.31 -27.95
C LYS A 45 -4.12 -10.64 -28.39
N PRO A 46 -3.57 -10.72 -29.61
CA PRO A 46 -3.05 -11.98 -30.17
C PRO A 46 -1.74 -12.45 -29.54
N GLY A 47 -1.02 -11.56 -28.83
CA GLY A 47 0.31 -11.83 -28.29
C GLY A 47 0.45 -11.60 -26.80
N ALA A 48 1.69 -11.45 -26.34
CA ALA A 48 2.01 -11.08 -24.98
C ALA A 48 1.54 -9.65 -24.65
N VAL A 49 0.97 -9.47 -23.46
CA VAL A 49 0.52 -8.17 -22.98
C VAL A 49 1.63 -7.54 -22.13
N PHE A 50 2.01 -6.31 -22.48
CA PHE A 50 2.91 -5.52 -21.64
C PHE A 50 2.18 -5.01 -20.41
N LEU A 51 2.82 -5.15 -19.24
CA LEU A 51 2.39 -4.53 -17.99
C LEU A 51 3.61 -4.18 -17.14
N GLY A 52 3.74 -2.90 -16.76
CA GLY A 52 4.83 -2.39 -15.93
C GLY A 52 4.41 -2.26 -14.48
N VAL A 53 5.22 -2.82 -13.57
CA VAL A 53 5.04 -2.69 -12.11
C VAL A 53 5.83 -1.48 -11.65
N VAL A 54 5.16 -0.47 -11.08
CA VAL A 54 5.77 0.78 -10.60
C VAL A 54 5.90 0.85 -9.08
N HIS A 55 5.03 0.13 -8.35
CA HIS A 55 5.09 -0.02 -6.90
C HIS A 55 4.44 -1.33 -6.46
N ARG A 56 4.56 -1.64 -5.18
CA ARG A 56 4.01 -2.87 -4.60
C ARG A 56 3.35 -2.58 -3.26
N LEU A 57 2.38 -3.42 -2.90
CA LEU A 57 1.86 -3.58 -1.55
C LEU A 57 2.35 -4.91 -0.99
N ASP A 58 2.56 -4.98 0.32
CA ASP A 58 2.87 -6.23 1.02
C ASP A 58 1.73 -7.23 0.85
N ARG A 59 2.03 -8.54 0.90
CA ARG A 59 1.04 -9.62 0.74
C ARG A 59 -0.21 -9.45 1.65
N PRO A 60 -0.08 -9.17 2.96
CA PRO A 60 -1.24 -9.05 3.85
C PRO A 60 -1.98 -7.70 3.75
N VAL A 61 -1.53 -6.79 2.90
CA VAL A 61 -2.11 -5.45 2.69
C VAL A 61 -3.03 -5.46 1.50
N SER A 62 -4.19 -4.80 1.59
CA SER A 62 -5.15 -4.61 0.50
C SER A 62 -5.11 -3.19 -0.08
N GLY A 63 -5.86 -2.97 -1.15
CA GLY A 63 -6.08 -1.65 -1.74
C GLY A 63 -5.38 -1.41 -3.07
N LEU A 64 -5.24 -0.15 -3.43
CA LEU A 64 -4.90 0.29 -4.78
C LEU A 64 -3.47 -0.06 -5.19
N VAL A 65 -3.34 -0.67 -6.36
CA VAL A 65 -2.08 -0.87 -7.07
C VAL A 65 -2.20 -0.31 -8.48
N VAL A 66 -1.26 0.57 -8.83
CA VAL A 66 -1.16 1.21 -10.15
C VAL A 66 -0.18 0.43 -11.02
N PHE A 67 -0.58 0.10 -12.24
CA PHE A 67 0.27 -0.51 -13.26
C PHE A 67 0.33 0.36 -14.52
N ALA A 68 1.46 0.30 -15.21
CA ALA A 68 1.63 0.91 -16.52
C ALA A 68 1.26 -0.09 -17.63
N ARG A 69 0.44 0.34 -18.60
CA ARG A 69 0.06 -0.46 -19.76
C ARG A 69 0.95 -0.23 -20.98
N THR A 70 1.84 0.78 -20.90
CA THR A 70 2.81 1.10 -21.95
C THR A 70 4.18 1.39 -21.35
N SER A 71 5.26 1.17 -22.11
CA SER A 71 6.62 1.49 -21.69
C SER A 71 6.81 2.99 -21.41
N LYS A 72 6.16 3.85 -22.19
CA LYS A 72 6.15 5.30 -21.99
C LYS A 72 5.52 5.69 -20.64
N ALA A 73 4.37 5.09 -20.32
CA ALA A 73 3.73 5.32 -19.01
C ALA A 73 4.58 4.76 -17.86
N LEU A 74 5.20 3.58 -18.04
CA LEU A 74 6.08 2.97 -17.05
C LEU A 74 7.24 3.90 -16.68
N SER A 75 7.97 4.41 -17.67
CA SER A 75 9.10 5.31 -17.45
C SER A 75 8.68 6.58 -16.68
N ARG A 76 7.56 7.19 -17.08
CA ARG A 76 7.05 8.41 -16.45
C ARG A 76 6.53 8.14 -15.04
N LEU A 77 5.77 7.07 -14.81
CA LEU A 77 5.28 6.70 -13.48
C LEU A 77 6.43 6.39 -12.53
N ASN A 78 7.46 5.65 -12.99
CA ASN A 78 8.65 5.39 -12.16
C ASN A 78 9.30 6.68 -11.67
N LYS A 79 9.43 7.69 -12.56
CA LYS A 79 9.93 9.01 -12.19
C LYS A 79 9.01 9.68 -11.16
N MET A 80 7.72 9.72 -11.40
CA MET A 80 6.74 10.34 -10.49
C MET A 80 6.73 9.69 -9.11
N PHE A 81 6.83 8.35 -9.03
CA PHE A 81 6.96 7.65 -7.74
C PHE A 81 8.27 7.99 -7.02
N ALA A 82 9.37 8.11 -7.75
CA ALA A 82 10.68 8.46 -7.19
C ALA A 82 10.71 9.91 -6.67
N GLU A 83 10.04 10.84 -7.36
CA GLU A 83 9.98 12.26 -7.03
C GLU A 83 8.85 12.61 -6.03
N GLY A 84 8.05 11.61 -5.62
CA GLY A 84 6.97 11.82 -4.64
C GLY A 84 5.73 12.53 -5.20
N GLU A 85 5.57 12.57 -6.52
CA GLU A 85 4.42 13.18 -7.21
C GLU A 85 3.16 12.30 -7.16
N VAL A 86 3.27 11.05 -6.72
CA VAL A 86 2.13 10.15 -6.50
C VAL A 86 1.77 10.19 -5.02
N HIS A 87 0.67 10.86 -4.70
CA HIS A 87 0.15 10.96 -3.34
C HIS A 87 -0.63 9.69 -2.99
N LYS A 88 -0.19 9.01 -1.94
CA LYS A 88 -0.78 7.76 -1.45
C LYS A 88 -1.31 7.97 -0.06
N THR A 89 -2.60 7.71 0.12
CA THR A 89 -3.25 7.72 1.43
C THR A 89 -3.60 6.30 1.82
N TYR A 90 -3.15 5.89 2.98
CA TYR A 90 -3.45 4.60 3.57
C TYR A 90 -4.39 4.76 4.75
N TRP A 91 -5.21 3.76 4.98
CA TRP A 91 -5.97 3.62 6.22
C TRP A 91 -5.43 2.45 7.01
N ALA A 92 -5.25 2.65 8.32
CA ALA A 92 -4.72 1.65 9.24
C ALA A 92 -5.58 1.58 10.49
N ILE A 93 -6.05 0.38 10.87
CA ILE A 93 -6.73 0.16 12.14
C ILE A 93 -5.69 -0.31 13.16
N VAL A 94 -5.58 0.43 14.26
CA VAL A 94 -4.64 0.16 15.35
C VAL A 94 -5.41 -0.04 16.67
N LYS A 95 -4.86 -0.87 17.57
CA LYS A 95 -5.49 -1.12 18.87
C LYS A 95 -5.30 0.04 19.84
N ASN A 96 -4.08 0.57 19.90
CA ASN A 96 -3.74 1.64 20.81
C ASN A 96 -4.00 2.99 20.16
N THR A 97 -4.64 3.89 20.87
CA THR A 97 -4.81 5.27 20.41
C THR A 97 -3.50 6.02 20.51
N PRO A 98 -3.04 6.71 19.45
CA PRO A 98 -1.91 7.61 19.52
C PRO A 98 -2.12 8.68 20.59
N LYS A 99 -1.04 9.16 21.21
CA LYS A 99 -1.10 10.26 22.19
C LYS A 99 -1.64 11.54 21.57
N GLU A 100 -1.20 11.83 20.35
CA GLU A 100 -1.65 12.99 19.58
C GLU A 100 -2.60 12.53 18.48
N SER A 101 -3.64 13.33 18.20
CA SER A 101 -4.63 13.03 17.16
C SER A 101 -4.06 13.08 15.75
N GLU A 102 -2.95 13.77 15.53
CA GLU A 102 -2.22 13.84 14.29
C GLU A 102 -0.73 14.09 14.54
N GLY A 103 0.11 13.73 13.58
CA GLY A 103 1.54 13.97 13.72
C GLY A 103 2.36 13.51 12.52
N THR A 104 3.65 13.81 12.59
CA THR A 104 4.64 13.36 11.61
C THR A 104 5.63 12.43 12.29
N LEU A 105 5.78 11.22 11.75
CA LEU A 105 6.78 10.26 12.22
C LEU A 105 8.00 10.31 11.30
N THR A 106 9.15 10.57 11.89
CA THR A 106 10.45 10.51 11.21
C THR A 106 11.31 9.47 11.91
N HIS A 107 11.72 8.45 11.15
CA HIS A 107 12.61 7.40 11.61
C HIS A 107 13.66 7.06 10.57
N TRP A 108 14.70 6.35 10.98
CA TRP A 108 15.69 5.73 10.09
C TRP A 108 15.45 4.22 10.10
N LEU A 109 15.06 3.66 8.95
CA LEU A 109 14.70 2.25 8.83
C LEU A 109 15.87 1.42 8.32
N VAL A 110 16.17 0.34 9.03
CA VAL A 110 17.10 -0.71 8.62
C VAL A 110 16.31 -1.97 8.28
N ARG A 111 16.47 -2.49 7.06
CA ARG A 111 15.85 -3.75 6.63
C ARG A 111 16.72 -4.94 7.02
N ASN A 112 16.15 -5.90 7.70
CA ASN A 112 16.71 -7.23 7.89
C ASN A 112 16.09 -8.17 6.85
N GLU A 113 16.87 -8.54 5.83
CA GLU A 113 16.38 -9.38 4.72
C GLU A 113 16.09 -10.82 5.16
N LYS A 114 16.87 -11.37 6.07
CA LYS A 114 16.68 -12.74 6.59
C LYS A 114 15.34 -12.89 7.31
N GLN A 115 14.94 -11.87 8.07
CA GLN A 115 13.67 -11.84 8.79
C GLN A 115 12.53 -11.24 7.95
N ASN A 116 12.83 -10.69 6.79
CA ASN A 116 11.89 -9.89 6.00
C ASN A 116 11.16 -8.86 6.87
N LYS A 117 11.91 -8.08 7.65
CA LYS A 117 11.41 -7.12 8.64
C LYS A 117 12.26 -5.85 8.63
N SER A 118 11.65 -4.71 8.89
CA SER A 118 12.34 -3.43 9.09
C SER A 118 12.33 -3.04 10.56
N TYR A 119 13.36 -2.32 10.97
CA TYR A 119 13.52 -1.78 12.33
C TYR A 119 13.63 -0.27 12.26
N ALA A 120 12.91 0.43 13.12
CA ALA A 120 12.88 1.90 13.17
C ALA A 120 13.79 2.41 14.29
N TYR A 121 14.61 3.40 13.95
CA TYR A 121 15.50 4.10 14.89
C TYR A 121 15.16 5.59 14.88
N THR A 122 15.32 6.25 16.02
CA THR A 122 15.08 7.68 16.18
C THR A 122 16.25 8.55 15.68
N SER A 123 17.41 7.92 15.44
CA SER A 123 18.61 8.58 14.90
C SER A 123 19.16 7.80 13.72
N GLU A 124 19.97 8.45 12.89
CA GLU A 124 20.65 7.83 11.78
C GLU A 124 21.54 6.66 12.21
N LYS A 125 21.51 5.58 11.45
CA LYS A 125 22.32 4.37 11.65
C LYS A 125 22.95 3.96 10.33
N PRO A 126 24.06 3.21 10.33
CA PRO A 126 24.64 2.63 9.12
C PRO A 126 23.58 1.83 8.34
N ASN A 127 23.54 2.03 7.02
CA ASN A 127 22.57 1.40 6.10
C ASN A 127 21.08 1.73 6.36
N ALA A 128 20.78 2.67 7.26
CA ALA A 128 19.41 3.13 7.49
C ALA A 128 18.97 4.10 6.40
N LYS A 129 17.68 4.03 6.07
CA LYS A 129 17.03 4.96 5.14
C LYS A 129 16.02 5.82 5.89
N LYS A 130 16.12 7.13 5.73
CA LYS A 130 15.13 8.06 6.31
C LYS A 130 13.75 7.75 5.79
N ALA A 131 12.78 7.69 6.70
CA ALA A 131 11.38 7.37 6.44
C ALA A 131 10.49 8.40 7.15
N ILE A 132 9.60 9.01 6.38
CA ILE A 132 8.69 10.06 6.88
C ILE A 132 7.28 9.70 6.46
N LEU A 133 6.36 9.71 7.41
CA LEU A 133 4.92 9.65 7.18
C LEU A 133 4.20 10.68 8.06
N LYS A 134 3.01 11.09 7.63
CA LYS A 134 2.05 11.84 8.45
C LYS A 134 0.90 10.92 8.78
N TYR A 135 0.33 11.08 9.97
CA TYR A 135 -0.89 10.37 10.36
C TYR A 135 -1.89 11.32 10.99
N LYS A 136 -3.16 10.94 10.89
CA LYS A 136 -4.28 11.60 11.55
C LYS A 136 -5.27 10.53 12.01
N VAL A 137 -5.77 10.66 13.24
CA VAL A 137 -6.88 9.84 13.75
C VAL A 137 -8.16 10.33 13.10
N ILE A 138 -8.86 9.47 12.38
CA ILE A 138 -10.08 9.81 11.65
C ILE A 138 -11.32 9.04 12.15
N GLY A 139 -11.14 8.11 13.09
CA GLY A 139 -12.25 7.36 13.66
C GLY A 139 -11.84 6.57 14.90
N HIS A 140 -12.83 6.31 15.74
CA HIS A 140 -12.71 5.50 16.95
C HIS A 140 -13.83 4.48 17.00
N SER A 141 -13.53 3.32 17.54
CA SER A 141 -14.48 2.33 18.03
C SER A 141 -14.13 1.99 19.47
N ASP A 142 -14.89 1.13 20.14
CA ASP A 142 -14.66 0.77 21.55
C ASP A 142 -13.23 0.26 21.83
N ASN A 143 -12.62 -0.39 20.85
CA ASN A 143 -11.33 -1.08 21.03
C ASN A 143 -10.26 -0.69 20.01
N TYR A 144 -10.57 0.13 19.02
CA TYR A 144 -9.69 0.41 17.90
C TYR A 144 -9.79 1.87 17.44
N CYS A 145 -8.70 2.31 16.82
CA CYS A 145 -8.57 3.62 16.21
C CYS A 145 -8.32 3.45 14.70
N LEU A 146 -8.98 4.24 13.88
CA LEU A 146 -8.69 4.36 12.46
C LEU A 146 -7.75 5.54 12.21
N LEU A 147 -6.61 5.27 11.60
CA LEU A 147 -5.64 6.27 11.18
C LEU A 147 -5.67 6.45 9.68
N GLU A 148 -5.72 7.68 9.23
CA GLU A 148 -5.30 8.07 7.89
C GLU A 148 -3.80 8.33 7.89
N VAL A 149 -3.07 7.72 6.94
CA VAL A 149 -1.62 7.81 6.84
C VAL A 149 -1.21 8.27 5.45
N GLN A 150 -0.42 9.33 5.39
CA GLN A 150 0.18 9.86 4.17
C GLN A 150 1.66 9.55 4.14
N LEU A 151 2.11 8.82 3.11
CA LEU A 151 3.52 8.49 2.93
C LEU A 151 4.26 9.61 2.20
N MET A 152 5.26 10.18 2.86
CA MET A 152 6.22 11.10 2.23
C MET A 152 7.42 10.35 1.64
N THR A 153 7.67 9.11 2.08
CA THR A 153 8.68 8.18 1.58
C THR A 153 8.06 6.79 1.43
N GLY A 154 8.67 5.90 0.63
CA GLY A 154 8.17 4.54 0.40
C GLY A 154 9.21 3.47 0.77
N ARG A 155 9.50 3.25 2.07
CA ARG A 155 10.45 2.24 2.53
C ARG A 155 9.75 0.90 2.80
N HIS A 156 10.52 -0.18 2.76
CA HIS A 156 10.03 -1.53 3.06
C HIS A 156 9.34 -1.57 4.43
N HIS A 157 8.09 -2.05 4.48
CA HIS A 157 7.23 -2.14 5.66
C HIS A 157 7.08 -0.81 6.44
N GLN A 158 7.21 0.34 5.78
CA GLN A 158 7.35 1.63 6.45
C GLN A 158 6.22 1.93 7.44
N ILE A 159 4.96 1.88 7.01
CA ILE A 159 3.80 2.18 7.88
C ILE A 159 3.76 1.20 9.06
N ARG A 160 3.91 -0.10 8.77
CA ARG A 160 3.90 -1.17 9.77
C ARG A 160 4.94 -0.96 10.86
N CYS A 161 6.18 -0.67 10.43
CA CYS A 161 7.32 -0.45 11.31
C CYS A 161 7.19 0.84 12.13
N GLN A 162 6.81 1.94 11.51
CA GLN A 162 6.73 3.24 12.18
C GLN A 162 5.55 3.32 13.16
N LEU A 163 4.37 2.78 12.81
CA LEU A 163 3.24 2.74 13.73
C LEU A 163 3.53 1.82 14.93
N ALA A 164 4.20 0.69 14.72
CA ALA A 164 4.64 -0.17 15.82
C ALA A 164 5.65 0.53 16.73
N ALA A 165 6.61 1.27 16.18
CA ALA A 165 7.59 2.05 16.94
C ALA A 165 6.93 3.16 17.78
N MET A 166 5.80 3.72 17.31
CA MET A 166 4.97 4.66 18.07
C MET A 166 4.15 3.99 19.20
N GLY A 167 4.16 2.65 19.29
CA GLY A 167 3.35 1.91 20.25
C GLY A 167 1.92 1.59 19.77
N CYS A 168 1.64 1.80 18.48
CA CYS A 168 0.34 1.58 17.86
C CYS A 168 0.44 0.54 16.72
N PRO A 169 0.75 -0.75 17.01
CA PRO A 169 0.85 -1.77 15.97
C PRO A 169 -0.48 -1.95 15.26
N ILE A 170 -0.41 -2.20 13.95
CA ILE A 170 -1.58 -2.44 13.11
C ILE A 170 -2.26 -3.74 13.55
N LYS A 171 -3.58 -3.73 13.66
CA LYS A 171 -4.37 -4.92 13.99
C LYS A 171 -4.07 -6.06 13.00
N GLY A 172 -3.77 -7.24 13.53
CA GLY A 172 -3.43 -8.43 12.74
C GLY A 172 -1.94 -8.57 12.41
N ASP A 173 -1.12 -7.54 12.61
CA ASP A 173 0.29 -7.54 12.24
C ASP A 173 1.18 -8.16 13.33
N LEU A 174 1.19 -9.50 13.41
CA LEU A 174 2.03 -10.24 14.38
C LEU A 174 3.51 -9.92 14.23
N LYS A 175 3.99 -9.67 13.01
CA LYS A 175 5.39 -9.35 12.74
C LYS A 175 5.84 -8.07 13.44
N TYR A 176 4.93 -7.15 13.67
CA TYR A 176 5.18 -5.86 14.30
C TYR A 176 4.47 -5.68 15.65
N GLY A 177 4.08 -6.78 16.29
CA GLY A 177 3.68 -6.78 17.70
C GLY A 177 2.18 -6.73 17.96
N ALA A 178 1.33 -6.95 16.95
CA ALA A 178 -0.09 -7.21 17.22
C ALA A 178 -0.25 -8.52 18.01
N PRO A 179 -1.13 -8.58 19.03
CA PRO A 179 -1.28 -9.76 19.89
C PRO A 179 -1.95 -10.94 19.20
N ARG A 180 -2.71 -10.70 18.13
CA ARG A 180 -3.47 -11.71 17.36
C ARG A 180 -3.47 -11.41 15.89
N SER A 181 -3.47 -12.46 15.05
CA SER A 181 -3.71 -12.34 13.60
C SER A 181 -5.17 -12.02 13.31
N ASN A 182 -5.46 -11.47 12.13
CA ASN A 182 -6.80 -11.49 11.58
C ASN A 182 -7.14 -12.94 11.11
N PRO A 183 -8.43 -13.33 11.08
CA PRO A 183 -8.83 -14.70 10.70
C PRO A 183 -8.37 -15.12 9.31
N ASP A 184 -8.30 -14.16 8.38
CA ASP A 184 -7.89 -14.37 6.98
C ASP A 184 -6.38 -14.16 6.74
N GLY A 185 -5.59 -13.94 7.80
CA GLY A 185 -4.16 -13.65 7.70
C GLY A 185 -3.82 -12.26 7.18
N SER A 186 -4.81 -11.40 6.95
CA SER A 186 -4.61 -10.00 6.60
C SER A 186 -4.05 -9.19 7.77
N ILE A 187 -3.57 -8.00 7.47
CA ILE A 187 -3.39 -6.92 8.46
C ILE A 187 -4.36 -5.79 8.12
N SER A 188 -4.81 -5.07 9.14
CA SER A 188 -5.79 -3.99 8.94
C SER A 188 -5.12 -2.72 8.42
N LEU A 189 -4.48 -2.84 7.26
CA LEU A 189 -3.83 -1.78 6.49
C LEU A 189 -4.27 -1.86 5.04
N MET A 190 -4.71 -0.74 4.47
CA MET A 190 -5.09 -0.67 3.07
C MET A 190 -4.58 0.59 2.39
N SER A 191 -4.20 0.49 1.11
CA SER A 191 -3.99 1.64 0.23
C SER A 191 -5.35 2.17 -0.21
N ARG A 192 -5.85 3.18 0.53
CA ARG A 192 -7.23 3.68 0.38
C ARG A 192 -7.39 4.60 -0.81
N ARG A 193 -6.42 5.49 -1.07
CA ARG A 193 -6.51 6.50 -2.12
C ARG A 193 -5.17 6.75 -2.77
N VAL A 194 -5.17 6.93 -4.08
CA VAL A 194 -4.03 7.44 -4.84
C VAL A 194 -4.46 8.65 -5.65
N GLU A 195 -3.59 9.66 -5.73
CA GLU A 195 -3.80 10.88 -6.49
C GLU A 195 -2.51 11.27 -7.22
N PHE A 196 -2.57 11.50 -8.51
CA PHE A 196 -1.44 11.91 -9.33
C PHE A 196 -1.90 12.50 -10.66
N VAL A 197 -1.00 13.24 -11.32
CA VAL A 197 -1.23 13.72 -12.68
C VAL A 197 -0.99 12.57 -13.66
N HIS A 198 -1.95 12.28 -14.51
CA HIS A 198 -1.84 11.21 -15.49
C HIS A 198 -0.60 11.40 -16.38
N PRO A 199 0.24 10.36 -16.56
CA PRO A 199 1.55 10.50 -17.20
C PRO A 199 1.47 10.92 -18.68
N VAL A 200 0.31 10.76 -19.34
CA VAL A 200 0.13 11.08 -20.76
C VAL A 200 -0.89 12.18 -20.96
N SER A 201 -2.16 12.05 -20.49
CA SER A 201 -3.22 13.03 -20.68
C SER A 201 -3.04 14.32 -19.87
N LYS A 202 -2.25 14.27 -18.79
CA LYS A 202 -2.02 15.38 -17.85
C LYS A 202 -3.24 15.76 -17.00
N GLU A 203 -4.29 14.98 -17.04
CA GLU A 203 -5.44 15.11 -16.14
C GLU A 203 -5.10 14.59 -14.75
N THR A 204 -5.72 15.14 -13.71
CA THR A 204 -5.59 14.62 -12.36
C THR A 204 -6.41 13.35 -12.21
N ILE A 205 -5.76 12.27 -11.83
CA ILE A 205 -6.39 10.99 -11.51
C ILE A 205 -6.51 10.88 -9.99
N ILE A 206 -7.72 10.60 -9.54
CA ILE A 206 -8.04 10.26 -8.15
C ILE A 206 -8.75 8.93 -8.17
N ALA A 207 -8.19 7.93 -7.48
CA ALA A 207 -8.81 6.62 -7.32
C ALA A 207 -8.90 6.25 -5.85
N GLU A 208 -10.01 5.63 -5.46
CA GLU A 208 -10.26 5.15 -4.10
C GLU A 208 -10.67 3.68 -4.12
N ALA A 209 -10.06 2.89 -3.22
CA ALA A 209 -10.47 1.51 -3.01
C ALA A 209 -11.71 1.45 -2.11
N PRO A 210 -12.68 0.57 -2.38
CA PRO A 210 -13.74 0.30 -1.42
C PRO A 210 -13.17 -0.29 -0.13
N LEU A 211 -13.89 -0.11 0.97
CA LEU A 211 -13.51 -0.71 2.25
C LEU A 211 -13.65 -2.24 2.17
N PRO A 212 -12.76 -3.00 2.81
CA PRO A 212 -12.91 -4.44 2.96
C PRO A 212 -14.26 -4.80 3.57
N HIS A 213 -14.80 -5.96 3.22
CA HIS A 213 -16.08 -6.47 3.74
C HIS A 213 -16.01 -6.97 5.19
N ASP A 214 -14.93 -6.69 5.89
CA ASP A 214 -14.76 -7.00 7.32
C ASP A 214 -15.64 -6.05 8.16
N PRO A 215 -16.40 -6.57 9.16
CA PRO A 215 -17.30 -5.74 9.99
C PRO A 215 -16.59 -4.57 10.68
N LEU A 216 -15.34 -4.73 11.10
CA LEU A 216 -14.59 -3.67 11.75
C LEU A 216 -14.28 -2.52 10.78
N TRP A 217 -13.89 -2.82 9.52
CA TRP A 217 -13.72 -1.80 8.50
C TRP A 217 -15.03 -1.05 8.23
N GLN A 218 -16.14 -1.79 8.17
CA GLN A 218 -17.48 -1.20 7.93
C GLN A 218 -17.96 -0.33 9.09
N SER A 219 -17.51 -0.59 10.33
CA SER A 219 -17.86 0.25 11.50
C SER A 219 -17.24 1.66 11.46
N PHE A 220 -16.20 1.85 10.62
CA PHE A 220 -15.58 3.16 10.38
C PHE A 220 -16.06 3.84 9.09
N LYS A 221 -17.12 3.32 8.48
CA LYS A 221 -17.73 3.96 7.32
C LYS A 221 -18.28 5.33 7.73
N PRO A 222 -17.95 6.42 6.99
CA PRO A 222 -18.49 7.74 7.27
C PRO A 222 -20.00 7.81 7.04
#